data_a0bc609e43a3ce27b6cf07815ec283da
#
_entry.id   a0bc609e43a3ce27b6cf07815ec283da
#
_cell.length_a   1.000
_cell.length_b   1.000
_cell.length_c   1.000
_cell.angle_alpha   90.00
_cell.angle_beta   90.00
_cell.angle_gamma   90.00
#
_symmetry.space_group_name_H-M   'P 1'
#
loop_
_entity.id
_entity.type
_entity.pdbx_description
1 polymer ?
#
loop_
_entity_poly.entity_id
_entity_poly.type
_entity_poly.pdbx_seq_one_letter_code
_entity_poly.pdbx_strand_id
1 'polypeptide(L)'
;MKSHYDFYLDLLRGDDSDAEAHRRFYDEYNAVLDMPAEFYLDTIRIVFQEFQLPNGTWEVDGQPVRPADIKGTALFTIEGELDDISGQGQTRAAIKLCKGIPAERKMHYTAPNCGHYGIFSGRRWREMICPKIAQFIRSHA
;
A
#
# COMPACT_ATOMS: atom_id res chain seq x y z
N MET A 1 11.28 -13.14 -12.61
CA MET A 1 11.67 -14.02 -13.72
C MET A 1 10.51 -14.43 -14.61
N LYS A 2 9.36 -14.89 -14.07
CA LYS A 2 8.20 -15.29 -14.90
C LYS A 2 7.69 -14.14 -15.79
N SER A 3 7.58 -12.95 -15.24
CA SER A 3 7.09 -11.74 -15.93
C SER A 3 7.95 -11.34 -17.14
N HIS A 4 9.28 -11.44 -17.07
CA HIS A 4 10.17 -11.15 -18.20
C HIS A 4 10.11 -12.22 -19.28
N TYR A 5 9.87 -13.47 -18.90
CA TYR A 5 9.67 -14.56 -19.84
C TYR A 5 8.34 -14.40 -20.59
N ASP A 6 7.28 -14.02 -19.89
CA ASP A 6 5.98 -13.74 -20.50
C ASP A 6 6.09 -12.57 -21.51
N PHE A 7 6.78 -11.49 -21.14
CA PHE A 7 7.10 -10.39 -22.05
C PHE A 7 7.84 -10.82 -23.31
N TYR A 8 8.85 -11.68 -23.16
CA TYR A 8 9.56 -12.24 -24.33
C TYR A 8 8.66 -13.05 -25.25
N LEU A 9 7.73 -13.81 -24.68
CA LEU A 9 6.75 -14.57 -25.47
C LEU A 9 5.75 -13.64 -26.21
N ASP A 10 5.33 -12.54 -25.59
CA ASP A 10 4.44 -11.56 -26.21
C ASP A 10 5.10 -10.86 -27.40
N LEU A 11 6.39 -10.51 -27.26
CA LEU A 11 7.19 -10.00 -28.37
C LEU A 11 7.30 -10.99 -29.54
N LEU A 12 7.49 -12.29 -29.25
CA LEU A 12 7.57 -13.31 -30.29
C LEU A 12 6.24 -13.57 -30.99
N ARG A 13 5.11 -13.32 -30.30
CA ARG A 13 3.76 -13.45 -30.85
C ARG A 13 3.31 -12.24 -31.66
N GLY A 14 4.08 -11.14 -31.62
CA GLY A 14 3.74 -9.90 -32.29
C GLY A 14 2.59 -9.15 -31.59
N ASP A 15 2.40 -9.36 -30.28
CA ASP A 15 1.43 -8.59 -29.48
C ASP A 15 2.08 -7.29 -28.99
N ASP A 16 2.18 -6.32 -29.91
CA ASP A 16 2.85 -5.04 -29.67
C ASP A 16 2.15 -4.23 -28.57
N SER A 17 0.83 -4.38 -28.37
CA SER A 17 0.08 -3.62 -27.36
C SER A 17 0.40 -4.06 -25.95
N ASP A 18 0.48 -5.36 -25.72
CA ASP A 18 0.81 -5.92 -24.40
C ASP A 18 2.30 -5.76 -24.09
N ALA A 19 3.15 -5.91 -25.10
CA ALA A 19 4.58 -5.63 -24.97
C ALA A 19 4.87 -4.16 -24.63
N GLU A 20 4.18 -3.21 -25.25
CA GLU A 20 4.33 -1.78 -24.96
C GLU A 20 3.79 -1.42 -23.56
N ALA A 21 2.66 -1.97 -23.14
CA ALA A 21 2.13 -1.79 -21.80
C ALA A 21 3.08 -2.33 -20.74
N HIS A 22 3.70 -3.49 -20.99
CA HIS A 22 4.71 -4.08 -20.13
C HIS A 22 5.97 -3.22 -20.03
N ARG A 23 6.46 -2.69 -21.17
CA ARG A 23 7.62 -1.81 -21.20
C ARG A 23 7.37 -0.54 -20.39
N ARG A 24 6.24 0.15 -20.62
CA ARG A 24 5.87 1.36 -19.84
C ARG A 24 5.82 1.10 -18.35
N PHE A 25 5.22 -0.01 -17.95
CA PHE A 25 5.17 -0.39 -16.54
C PHE A 25 6.59 -0.53 -15.94
N TYR A 26 7.51 -1.18 -16.65
CA TYR A 26 8.88 -1.35 -16.16
C TYR A 26 9.70 -0.07 -16.22
N ASP A 27 9.47 0.80 -17.20
CA ASP A 27 10.10 2.11 -17.26
C ASP A 27 9.69 2.97 -16.04
N GLU A 28 8.42 2.97 -15.66
CA GLU A 28 7.93 3.63 -14.45
C GLU A 28 8.46 2.96 -13.17
N TYR A 29 8.45 1.64 -13.12
CA TYR A 29 8.95 0.88 -11.97
C TYR A 29 10.43 1.12 -11.70
N ASN A 30 11.24 1.29 -12.74
CA ASN A 30 12.66 1.53 -12.64
C ASN A 30 13.02 3.02 -12.50
N ALA A 31 12.06 3.92 -12.66
CA ALA A 31 12.24 5.36 -12.46
C ALA A 31 12.30 5.69 -10.98
N VAL A 32 13.43 5.37 -10.35
CA VAL A 32 13.67 5.65 -8.93
C VAL A 32 14.23 7.05 -8.74
N LEU A 33 13.85 7.71 -7.65
CA LEU A 33 14.40 8.99 -7.25
C LEU A 33 15.63 8.80 -6.35
N ASP A 34 16.54 9.76 -6.39
CA ASP A 34 17.64 9.81 -5.43
C ASP A 34 17.10 9.96 -4.01
N MET A 35 17.72 9.24 -3.10
CA MET A 35 17.35 9.24 -1.68
C MET A 35 18.58 9.56 -0.82
N PRO A 36 18.51 10.52 0.12
CA PRO A 36 19.57 10.75 1.10
C PRO A 36 19.88 9.47 1.89
N ALA A 37 21.15 9.18 2.09
CA ALA A 37 21.58 7.98 2.81
C ALA A 37 21.03 7.95 4.24
N GLU A 38 20.96 9.09 4.89
CA GLU A 38 20.43 9.26 6.24
C GLU A 38 18.95 8.83 6.31
N PHE A 39 18.14 9.26 5.34
CA PHE A 39 16.72 8.88 5.27
C PHE A 39 16.55 7.37 5.10
N TYR A 40 17.36 6.76 4.23
CA TYR A 40 17.36 5.30 4.03
C TYR A 40 17.72 4.57 5.32
N LEU A 41 18.84 4.95 5.94
CA LEU A 41 19.34 4.31 7.16
C LEU A 41 18.37 4.47 8.33
N ASP A 42 17.79 5.67 8.50
CA ASP A 42 16.78 5.91 9.53
C ASP A 42 15.51 5.11 9.28
N THR A 43 15.07 4.98 8.03
CA THR A 43 13.93 4.13 7.68
C THR A 43 14.18 2.67 8.07
N ILE A 44 15.34 2.12 7.71
CA ILE A 44 15.70 0.74 8.08
C ILE A 44 15.73 0.57 9.60
N ARG A 45 16.36 1.49 10.33
CA ARG A 45 16.47 1.43 11.78
C ARG A 45 15.10 1.57 12.45
N ILE A 46 14.38 2.63 12.16
CA ILE A 46 13.13 3.01 12.85
C ILE A 46 12.00 2.02 12.54
N VAL A 47 11.86 1.64 11.26
CA VAL A 47 10.72 0.85 10.81
C VAL A 47 10.98 -0.65 10.93
N PHE A 48 12.16 -1.13 10.47
CA PHE A 48 12.41 -2.56 10.30
C PHE A 48 13.24 -3.20 11.41
N GLN A 49 14.03 -2.44 12.18
CA GLN A 49 14.84 -2.97 13.25
C GLN A 49 14.22 -2.69 14.63
N GLU A 50 13.84 -1.45 14.88
CA GLU A 50 13.36 -1.01 16.20
C GLU A 50 11.83 -1.04 16.30
N PHE A 51 11.10 -1.11 15.18
CA PHE A 51 9.63 -1.12 15.15
C PHE A 51 9.03 0.02 15.99
N GLN A 52 9.58 1.22 15.88
CA GLN A 52 9.27 2.31 16.80
C GLN A 52 7.79 2.72 16.81
N LEU A 53 7.12 2.75 15.64
CA LEU A 53 5.70 3.11 15.56
C LEU A 53 4.80 2.14 16.33
N PRO A 54 4.85 0.80 16.10
CA PRO A 54 4.04 -0.14 16.86
C PRO A 54 4.44 -0.22 18.35
N ASN A 55 5.71 0.04 18.68
CA ASN A 55 6.18 0.06 20.05
C ASN A 55 5.85 1.37 20.80
N GLY A 56 5.39 2.41 20.08
CA GLY A 56 5.05 3.72 20.63
C GLY A 56 6.28 4.52 21.12
N THR A 57 7.45 4.23 20.55
CA THR A 57 8.73 4.89 20.88
C THR A 57 9.22 5.84 19.80
N TRP A 58 8.45 5.97 18.69
CA TRP A 58 8.84 6.87 17.60
C TRP A 58 8.63 8.33 18.00
N GLU A 59 9.67 9.13 17.80
CA GLU A 59 9.66 10.58 18.00
C GLU A 59 10.10 11.28 16.71
N VAL A 60 9.49 12.44 16.46
CA VAL A 60 9.88 13.36 15.39
C VAL A 60 10.10 14.73 16.04
N ASP A 61 11.28 15.29 15.90
CA ASP A 61 11.69 16.56 16.55
C ASP A 61 11.42 16.58 18.07
N GLY A 62 11.70 15.45 18.75
CA GLY A 62 11.47 15.30 20.18
C GLY A 62 10.00 15.18 20.60
N GLN A 63 9.08 15.07 19.63
CA GLN A 63 7.66 14.89 19.90
C GLN A 63 7.24 13.43 19.60
N PRO A 64 6.58 12.76 20.54
CA PRO A 64 6.16 11.38 20.35
C PRO A 64 5.05 11.26 19.29
N VAL A 65 5.20 10.31 18.37
CA VAL A 65 4.19 9.95 17.38
C VAL A 65 3.14 9.06 18.04
N ARG A 66 1.91 9.55 18.17
CA ARG A 66 0.80 8.85 18.85
C ARG A 66 -0.40 8.63 17.95
N PRO A 67 -0.47 7.51 17.20
CA PRO A 67 -1.64 7.21 16.37
C PRO A 67 -2.95 7.12 17.17
N ALA A 68 -2.87 6.80 18.46
CA ALA A 68 -4.03 6.76 19.36
C ALA A 68 -4.69 8.13 19.60
N ASP A 69 -3.98 9.23 19.32
CA ASP A 69 -4.53 10.58 19.48
C ASP A 69 -5.41 11.02 18.30
N ILE A 70 -5.43 10.24 17.21
CA ILE A 70 -6.35 10.45 16.09
C ILE A 70 -7.76 10.05 16.53
N LYS A 71 -8.70 11.01 16.57
CA LYS A 71 -10.07 10.80 17.05
C LYS A 71 -11.15 11.20 16.03
N GLY A 72 -10.91 12.29 15.31
CA GLY A 72 -11.91 12.90 14.42
C GLY A 72 -12.00 12.29 13.03
N THR A 73 -10.98 11.57 12.58
CA THR A 73 -10.87 11.01 11.23
C THR A 73 -11.42 9.59 11.18
N ALA A 74 -12.18 9.24 10.14
CA ALA A 74 -12.50 7.85 9.85
C ALA A 74 -11.32 7.16 9.15
N LEU A 75 -11.09 5.88 9.45
CA LEU A 75 -9.96 5.10 8.93
C LEU A 75 -10.45 3.92 8.12
N PHE A 76 -10.10 3.90 6.84
CA PHE A 76 -10.29 2.74 5.98
C PHE A 76 -8.94 2.22 5.48
N THR A 77 -8.62 0.97 5.76
CA THR A 77 -7.40 0.31 5.33
C THR A 77 -7.71 -0.77 4.29
N ILE A 78 -6.90 -0.85 3.24
CA ILE A 78 -7.08 -1.79 2.14
C ILE A 78 -5.76 -2.48 1.87
N GLU A 79 -5.79 -3.79 1.69
CA GLU A 79 -4.63 -4.60 1.29
C GLU A 79 -5.03 -5.64 0.25
N GLY A 80 -4.08 -6.12 -0.53
CA GLY A 80 -4.28 -7.22 -1.48
C GLY A 80 -4.05 -8.57 -0.82
N GLU A 81 -4.89 -9.55 -1.11
CA GLU A 81 -4.72 -10.92 -0.60
C GLU A 81 -3.41 -11.56 -1.08
N LEU A 82 -2.99 -11.22 -2.31
CA LEU A 82 -1.78 -11.74 -2.95
C LEU A 82 -0.68 -10.67 -3.05
N ASP A 83 -0.72 -9.68 -2.13
CA ASP A 83 0.29 -8.63 -2.07
C ASP A 83 1.61 -9.21 -1.54
N ASP A 84 2.63 -9.22 -2.39
CA ASP A 84 3.98 -9.73 -2.12
C ASP A 84 4.97 -8.62 -1.70
N ILE A 85 4.53 -7.36 -1.74
CA ILE A 85 5.33 -6.20 -1.30
C ILE A 85 4.93 -5.80 0.12
N SER A 86 3.62 -5.59 0.35
CA SER A 86 3.05 -5.35 1.67
C SER A 86 2.17 -6.52 2.06
N GLY A 87 2.76 -7.52 2.72
CA GLY A 87 2.09 -8.77 3.06
C GLY A 87 0.80 -8.57 3.85
N GLN A 88 -0.12 -9.50 3.70
CA GLN A 88 -1.43 -9.48 4.34
C GLN A 88 -1.32 -9.26 5.86
N GLY A 89 -2.09 -8.31 6.37
CA GLY A 89 -2.11 -7.93 7.79
C GLY A 89 -1.26 -6.70 8.12
N GLN A 90 -0.30 -6.32 7.27
CA GLN A 90 0.57 -5.15 7.50
C GLN A 90 -0.26 -3.85 7.53
N THR A 91 -1.08 -3.63 6.51
CA THR A 91 -1.94 -2.45 6.43
C THR A 91 -3.05 -2.48 7.48
N ARG A 92 -3.59 -3.67 7.76
CA ARG A 92 -4.60 -3.87 8.80
C ARG A 92 -4.09 -3.49 10.20
N ALA A 93 -2.80 -3.60 10.46
CA ALA A 93 -2.19 -3.27 11.75
C ALA A 93 -2.48 -1.81 12.18
N ALA A 94 -2.63 -0.87 11.24
CA ALA A 94 -2.97 0.52 11.53
C ALA A 94 -4.27 0.68 12.34
N ILE A 95 -5.24 -0.21 12.14
CA ILE A 95 -6.50 -0.24 12.91
C ILE A 95 -6.24 -0.38 14.42
N LYS A 96 -5.24 -1.17 14.78
CA LYS A 96 -4.87 -1.43 16.19
C LYS A 96 -4.09 -0.26 16.80
N LEU A 97 -3.33 0.48 15.99
CA LEU A 97 -2.57 1.64 16.44
C LEU A 97 -3.48 2.85 16.68
N CYS A 98 -4.46 3.08 15.81
CA CYS A 98 -5.40 4.20 15.88
C CYS A 98 -6.53 3.93 16.87
N LYS A 99 -6.20 3.69 18.15
CA LYS A 99 -7.17 3.32 19.20
C LYS A 99 -8.18 4.42 19.52
N GLY A 100 -7.81 5.67 19.29
CA GLY A 100 -8.69 6.84 19.53
C GLY A 100 -9.87 6.95 18.56
N ILE A 101 -9.80 6.30 17.41
CA ILE A 101 -10.89 6.29 16.43
C ILE A 101 -11.95 5.26 16.88
N PRO A 102 -13.24 5.62 16.97
CA PRO A 102 -14.32 4.69 17.30
C PRO A 102 -14.41 3.53 16.31
N ALA A 103 -14.88 2.37 16.76
CA ALA A 103 -14.92 1.15 15.95
C ALA A 103 -15.78 1.30 14.70
N GLU A 104 -16.91 2.01 14.80
CA GLU A 104 -17.85 2.31 13.73
C GLU A 104 -17.29 3.24 12.65
N ARG A 105 -16.19 3.93 12.94
CA ARG A 105 -15.44 4.79 12.01
C ARG A 105 -14.18 4.12 11.47
N LYS A 106 -14.00 2.82 11.70
CA LYS A 106 -12.87 2.04 11.20
C LYS A 106 -13.36 0.91 10.30
N MET A 107 -12.72 0.75 9.16
CA MET A 107 -13.01 -0.33 8.22
C MET A 107 -11.70 -0.92 7.69
N HIS A 108 -11.71 -2.23 7.45
CA HIS A 108 -10.63 -2.93 6.76
C HIS A 108 -11.20 -3.77 5.62
N TYR A 109 -10.48 -3.84 4.51
CA TYR A 109 -10.83 -4.68 3.37
C TYR A 109 -9.59 -5.34 2.78
N THR A 110 -9.58 -6.66 2.77
CA THR A 110 -8.61 -7.44 2.01
C THR A 110 -9.21 -7.78 0.66
N ALA A 111 -8.64 -7.23 -0.43
CA ALA A 111 -9.12 -7.44 -1.79
C ALA A 111 -8.73 -8.84 -2.29
N PRO A 112 -9.71 -9.73 -2.60
CA PRO A 112 -9.41 -11.10 -2.97
C PRO A 112 -8.71 -11.19 -4.34
N ASN A 113 -7.76 -12.12 -4.45
CA ASN A 113 -6.97 -12.38 -5.65
C ASN A 113 -6.28 -11.12 -6.22
N CYS A 114 -5.91 -10.18 -5.36
CA CYS A 114 -5.34 -8.89 -5.73
C CYS A 114 -3.90 -8.78 -5.22
N GLY A 115 -2.95 -8.52 -6.10
CA GLY A 115 -1.58 -8.15 -5.77
C GLY A 115 -1.45 -6.65 -5.51
N HIS A 116 -0.24 -6.19 -5.15
CA HIS A 116 0.03 -4.81 -4.73
C HIS A 116 -0.53 -3.75 -5.69
N TYR A 117 -0.18 -3.81 -6.97
CA TYR A 117 -0.62 -2.82 -7.96
C TYR A 117 -2.11 -2.90 -8.28
N GLY A 118 -2.72 -4.08 -8.10
CA GLY A 118 -4.14 -4.30 -8.35
C GLY A 118 -5.07 -3.57 -7.39
N ILE A 119 -4.55 -3.10 -6.23
CA ILE A 119 -5.34 -2.28 -5.30
C ILE A 119 -5.44 -0.82 -5.71
N PHE A 120 -4.65 -0.37 -6.69
CA PHE A 120 -4.61 1.03 -7.15
C PHE A 120 -5.14 1.21 -8.57
N SER A 121 -5.15 0.15 -9.39
CA SER A 121 -5.48 0.26 -10.81
C SER A 121 -6.15 -0.99 -11.37
N GLY A 122 -6.61 -0.90 -12.63
CA GLY A 122 -7.17 -2.02 -13.36
C GLY A 122 -8.62 -2.35 -12.98
N ARG A 123 -9.07 -3.55 -13.36
CA ARG A 123 -10.46 -3.99 -13.21
C ARG A 123 -10.89 -4.09 -11.75
N ARG A 124 -10.07 -4.70 -10.88
CA ARG A 124 -10.40 -4.86 -9.44
C ARG A 124 -10.54 -3.52 -8.73
N TRP A 125 -9.67 -2.59 -9.04
CA TRP A 125 -9.81 -1.22 -8.55
C TRP A 125 -11.16 -0.61 -8.93
N ARG A 126 -11.50 -0.63 -10.23
CA ARG A 126 -12.73 0.01 -10.72
C ARG A 126 -14.01 -0.66 -10.21
N GLU A 127 -14.04 -1.99 -10.17
CA GLU A 127 -15.26 -2.75 -9.88
C GLU A 127 -15.46 -3.04 -8.39
N MET A 128 -14.39 -3.13 -7.60
CA MET A 128 -14.46 -3.61 -6.23
C MET A 128 -13.96 -2.58 -5.20
N ILE A 129 -12.81 -1.95 -5.43
CA ILE A 129 -12.14 -1.15 -4.42
C ILE A 129 -12.62 0.29 -4.42
N CYS A 130 -12.58 0.97 -5.57
CA CYS A 130 -13.02 2.35 -5.72
C CYS A 130 -14.46 2.57 -5.24
N PRO A 131 -15.47 1.72 -5.57
CA PRO A 131 -16.81 1.85 -5.04
C PRO A 131 -16.91 1.76 -3.50
N LYS A 132 -16.11 0.88 -2.87
CA LYS A 132 -16.06 0.75 -1.41
C LYS A 132 -15.45 1.99 -0.75
N ILE A 133 -14.39 2.55 -1.33
CA ILE A 133 -13.79 3.80 -0.86
C ILE A 133 -14.81 4.93 -0.96
N ALA A 134 -15.46 5.07 -2.11
CA ALA A 134 -16.46 6.11 -2.33
C ALA A 134 -17.65 5.98 -1.37
N GLN A 135 -18.10 4.75 -1.08
CA GLN A 135 -19.14 4.49 -0.09
C GLN A 135 -18.68 4.88 1.32
N PHE A 136 -17.48 4.47 1.72
CA PHE A 136 -16.92 4.80 3.03
C PHE A 136 -16.79 6.30 3.23
N ILE A 137 -16.29 7.04 2.23
CA ILE A 137 -16.19 8.50 2.28
C ILE A 137 -17.58 9.12 2.50
N ARG A 138 -18.58 8.73 1.69
CA ARG A 138 -19.95 9.27 1.81
C ARG A 138 -20.60 8.97 3.15
N SER A 139 -20.27 7.85 3.78
CA SER A 139 -20.86 7.49 5.08
C SER A 139 -20.21 8.18 6.28
N HIS A 140 -19.07 8.87 6.07
CA HIS A 140 -18.31 9.52 7.14
C HIS A 140 -18.01 11.01 6.88
N ALA A 141 -18.57 11.56 5.78
CA ALA A 141 -18.47 12.99 5.43
C ALA A 141 -19.34 13.84 6.34
#